data_0562df247596a6e648a7bdfc1fbdd9f0
#
_entry.id   0562df247596a6e648a7bdfc1fbdd9f0
#
_cell.length_a   1.000
_cell.length_b   1.000
_cell.length_c   1.000
_cell.angle_alpha   90.00
_cell.angle_beta   90.00
_cell.angle_gamma   90.00
#
_symmetry.space_group_name_H-M   'P 1'
#
loop_
_entity.id
_entity.type
_entity.pdbx_description
1 polymer ?
#
loop_
_entity_poly.entity_id
_entity_poly.type
_entity_poly.pdbx_seq_one_letter_code
_entity_poly.pdbx_strand_id
1 'polypeptide(L)'
;MVRWLTAGESHGPALTGIVEGLPAGIPVTTQDVQDALARRRLGYGRGARMKFEQDAVTILGGVRHGLTLGSPVAIQVGNTEWPKWERFMAADPVPAEELEGLARNAALSRPRPGHADLTGMQKYGFDDARPLLERASARETAARVALGTVARAFLAQLGVRIVSHTTAFGEAALPEGHSFPLPEDQDRLDADPVRCLDPETSAAMVAEVDDAHKAGETLGGVVEVLAYGVPIGLGSHVHWDRRLDARLAGALMGIQAIKGVQVGDGFATAARRGSAAHDGIVRGEDGRPRRTSDRAGGIEAGMSTGEVLRVSAAMKPIATVPRALPTVDVATGAETTAHHQRSDVAAVPAAGIVAEAMVALVLADAVLEKFGGDSVGETRRNMAAFQAAVPALPEPSADADASGHMGDPLQ
;
A
#
# COMPACT_ATOMS: atom_id res chain seq x y z
N MET A 1 -9.75 17.90 -1.07
CA MET A 1 -8.56 17.30 -0.40
C MET A 1 -9.06 16.18 0.52
N VAL A 2 -8.62 14.97 0.26
CA VAL A 2 -8.89 13.81 1.13
C VAL A 2 -7.85 13.82 2.27
N ARG A 3 -8.32 13.79 3.51
CA ARG A 3 -7.46 13.66 4.69
C ARG A 3 -7.85 12.41 5.46
N TRP A 4 -6.87 11.77 6.06
CA TRP A 4 -7.13 10.58 6.86
C TRP A 4 -6.17 10.50 8.04
N LEU A 5 -6.61 9.83 9.09
CA LEU A 5 -5.88 9.64 10.33
C LEU A 5 -6.16 8.24 10.88
N THR A 6 -5.15 7.61 11.47
CA THR A 6 -5.29 6.36 12.20
C THR A 6 -4.83 6.53 13.64
N ALA A 7 -5.49 5.85 14.57
CA ALA A 7 -5.16 5.80 15.99
C ALA A 7 -5.27 4.37 16.52
N GLY A 8 -4.73 4.14 17.70
CA GLY A 8 -4.77 2.84 18.38
C GLY A 8 -3.45 2.08 18.35
N GLU A 9 -3.31 1.14 19.27
CA GLU A 9 -2.16 0.29 19.51
C GLU A 9 -2.45 -1.15 19.10
N SER A 10 -1.39 -1.92 18.80
CA SER A 10 -1.49 -3.31 18.34
C SER A 10 -2.28 -4.21 19.30
N HIS A 11 -2.12 -4.00 20.60
CA HIS A 11 -2.81 -4.73 21.66
C HIS A 11 -3.79 -3.85 22.45
N GLY A 12 -4.12 -2.65 21.94
CA GLY A 12 -5.20 -1.83 22.45
C GLY A 12 -6.59 -2.42 22.15
N PRO A 13 -7.68 -1.77 22.61
CA PRO A 13 -9.04 -2.26 22.40
C PRO A 13 -9.44 -2.33 20.93
N ALA A 14 -8.96 -1.39 20.13
CA ALA A 14 -9.23 -1.30 18.71
C ALA A 14 -8.24 -0.37 18.00
N LEU A 15 -8.18 -0.50 16.68
CA LEU A 15 -7.65 0.55 15.80
C LEU A 15 -8.83 1.38 15.29
N THR A 16 -8.62 2.68 15.18
CA THR A 16 -9.62 3.60 14.63
C THR A 16 -9.01 4.36 13.46
N GLY A 17 -9.77 4.45 12.37
CA GLY A 17 -9.42 5.29 11.22
C GLY A 17 -10.53 6.27 10.92
N ILE A 18 -10.16 7.48 10.51
CA ILE A 18 -11.08 8.50 10.02
C ILE A 18 -10.59 8.95 8.64
N VAL A 19 -11.50 9.01 7.66
CA VAL A 19 -11.26 9.64 6.36
C VAL A 19 -12.34 10.68 6.08
N GLU A 20 -11.94 11.84 5.60
CA GLU A 20 -12.83 12.93 5.21
C GLU A 20 -12.49 13.46 3.81
N GLY A 21 -13.41 14.23 3.24
CA GLY A 21 -13.26 14.84 1.92
C GLY A 21 -13.66 13.91 0.78
N LEU A 22 -14.22 12.74 1.07
CA LEU A 22 -14.84 11.86 0.08
C LEU A 22 -16.31 12.25 -0.15
N PRO A 23 -16.84 12.15 -1.40
CA PRO A 23 -18.20 12.59 -1.72
C PRO A 23 -19.28 11.70 -1.13
N ALA A 24 -20.50 12.22 -1.08
CA ALA A 24 -21.71 11.46 -0.77
C ALA A 24 -22.05 10.46 -1.89
N GLY A 25 -22.65 9.33 -1.50
CA GLY A 25 -23.19 8.34 -2.44
C GLY A 25 -22.17 7.27 -2.87
N ILE A 26 -21.04 7.12 -2.18
CA ILE A 26 -20.12 6.00 -2.38
C ILE A 26 -20.77 4.75 -1.77
N PRO A 27 -20.99 3.66 -2.52
CA PRO A 27 -21.45 2.41 -1.95
C PRO A 27 -20.34 1.74 -1.14
N VAL A 28 -20.56 1.56 0.15
CA VAL A 28 -19.64 0.87 1.05
C VAL A 28 -20.38 0.30 2.25
N THR A 29 -20.04 -0.92 2.61
CA THR A 29 -20.62 -1.66 3.74
C THR A 29 -19.55 -2.13 4.71
N THR A 30 -19.97 -2.59 5.88
CA THR A 30 -19.08 -3.26 6.83
C THR A 30 -18.47 -4.53 6.21
N GLN A 31 -19.21 -5.24 5.35
CA GLN A 31 -18.74 -6.46 4.68
C GLN A 31 -17.59 -6.15 3.71
N ASP A 32 -17.68 -5.07 2.92
CA ASP A 32 -16.61 -4.66 2.01
C ASP A 32 -15.28 -4.42 2.77
N VAL A 33 -15.37 -3.81 3.95
CA VAL A 33 -14.19 -3.59 4.80
C VAL A 33 -13.68 -4.91 5.38
N GLN A 34 -14.57 -5.81 5.82
CA GLN A 34 -14.19 -7.13 6.32
C GLN A 34 -13.49 -7.97 5.25
N ASP A 35 -13.99 -7.94 4.01
CA ASP A 35 -13.41 -8.66 2.88
C ASP A 35 -12.00 -8.13 2.54
N ALA A 36 -11.82 -6.81 2.52
CA ALA A 36 -10.52 -6.20 2.32
C ALA A 36 -9.51 -6.58 3.43
N LEU A 37 -9.96 -6.63 4.68
CA LEU A 37 -9.16 -7.09 5.81
C LEU A 37 -8.88 -8.60 5.75
N ALA A 38 -9.81 -9.41 5.25
CA ALA A 38 -9.59 -10.83 5.01
C ALA A 38 -8.48 -11.04 3.99
N ARG A 39 -8.49 -10.32 2.86
CA ARG A 39 -7.41 -10.33 1.86
C ARG A 39 -6.05 -9.96 2.47
N ARG A 40 -6.00 -8.93 3.34
CA ARG A 40 -4.76 -8.53 4.04
C ARG A 40 -4.19 -9.65 4.93
N ARG A 41 -4.99 -10.59 5.40
CA ARG A 41 -4.54 -11.73 6.21
C ARG A 41 -3.94 -12.88 5.38
N LEU A 42 -4.19 -12.91 4.08
CA LEU A 42 -3.67 -13.95 3.17
C LEU A 42 -2.15 -13.88 3.06
N GLY A 43 -1.59 -14.94 2.53
CA GLY A 43 -0.17 -15.05 2.19
C GLY A 43 0.56 -16.16 2.95
N TYR A 44 1.51 -16.79 2.25
CA TYR A 44 2.40 -17.80 2.80
C TYR A 44 3.45 -17.17 3.72
N GLY A 45 3.94 -17.92 4.69
CA GLY A 45 4.89 -17.41 5.68
C GLY A 45 4.26 -16.60 6.82
N ARG A 46 2.92 -16.53 6.88
CA ARG A 46 2.18 -15.87 7.96
C ARG A 46 2.12 -16.75 9.20
N GLY A 47 2.27 -16.14 10.37
CA GLY A 47 2.18 -16.83 11.66
C GLY A 47 0.77 -17.37 11.95
N ALA A 48 0.69 -18.35 12.82
CA ALA A 48 -0.58 -19.01 13.19
C ALA A 48 -1.66 -18.03 13.72
N ARG A 49 -1.26 -16.87 14.27
CA ARG A 49 -2.17 -15.83 14.74
C ARG A 49 -3.11 -15.35 13.65
N MET A 50 -2.62 -15.21 12.40
CA MET A 50 -3.43 -14.72 11.28
C MET A 50 -4.60 -15.61 10.91
N LYS A 51 -4.54 -16.91 11.29
CA LYS A 51 -5.63 -17.86 11.04
C LYS A 51 -6.82 -17.67 11.99
N PHE A 52 -6.59 -17.08 13.16
CA PHE A 52 -7.59 -16.93 14.23
C PHE A 52 -8.02 -15.49 14.47
N GLU A 53 -7.30 -14.52 13.93
CA GLU A 53 -7.60 -13.10 14.10
C GLU A 53 -8.80 -12.74 13.22
N GLN A 54 -9.94 -12.49 13.86
CA GLN A 54 -11.11 -11.92 13.20
C GLN A 54 -11.17 -10.43 13.53
N ASP A 55 -10.95 -9.60 12.52
CA ASP A 55 -11.07 -8.16 12.65
C ASP A 55 -12.56 -7.79 12.74
N ALA A 56 -13.06 -7.49 13.94
CA ALA A 56 -14.42 -7.00 14.13
C ALA A 56 -14.49 -5.55 13.63
N VAL A 57 -15.19 -5.33 12.51
CA VAL A 57 -15.33 -4.01 11.91
C VAL A 57 -16.62 -3.35 12.37
N THR A 58 -16.53 -2.08 12.76
CA THR A 58 -17.67 -1.22 13.04
C THR A 58 -17.50 0.12 12.31
N ILE A 59 -18.45 0.48 11.46
CA ILE A 59 -18.53 1.82 10.88
C ILE A 59 -19.27 2.70 11.90
N LEU A 60 -18.54 3.64 12.52
CA LEU A 60 -19.05 4.50 13.59
C LEU A 60 -19.82 5.71 13.07
N GLY A 61 -19.56 6.14 11.86
CA GLY A 61 -20.21 7.32 11.25
C GLY A 61 -19.82 7.52 9.79
N GLY A 62 -20.53 8.44 9.13
CA GLY A 62 -20.25 8.83 7.73
C GLY A 62 -20.89 7.94 6.66
N VAL A 63 -21.56 6.84 7.06
CA VAL A 63 -22.27 5.93 6.15
C VAL A 63 -23.68 5.66 6.67
N ARG A 64 -24.66 5.63 5.77
CA ARG A 64 -26.04 5.25 6.08
C ARG A 64 -26.62 4.40 4.93
N HIS A 65 -27.20 3.25 5.29
CA HIS A 65 -27.79 2.31 4.33
C HIS A 65 -26.86 1.95 3.17
N GLY A 66 -25.56 1.76 3.49
CA GLY A 66 -24.54 1.36 2.52
C GLY A 66 -24.03 2.49 1.61
N LEU A 67 -24.34 3.75 1.91
CA LEU A 67 -23.89 4.91 1.13
C LEU A 67 -23.22 5.95 2.04
N THR A 68 -22.11 6.55 1.59
CA THR A 68 -21.48 7.67 2.28
C THR A 68 -22.36 8.89 2.29
N LEU A 69 -22.20 9.73 3.32
CA LEU A 69 -23.00 10.94 3.53
C LEU A 69 -22.28 12.24 3.08
N GLY A 70 -21.02 12.14 2.61
CA GLY A 70 -20.17 13.32 2.39
C GLY A 70 -19.55 13.90 3.66
N SER A 71 -19.86 13.35 4.83
CA SER A 71 -19.24 13.66 6.12
C SER A 71 -18.05 12.72 6.40
N PRO A 72 -17.20 13.00 7.40
CA PRO A 72 -16.13 12.08 7.79
C PRO A 72 -16.64 10.67 8.04
N VAL A 73 -15.95 9.68 7.47
CA VAL A 73 -16.21 8.25 7.72
C VAL A 73 -15.26 7.78 8.80
N ALA A 74 -15.79 7.27 9.90
CA ALA A 74 -15.04 6.72 11.01
C ALA A 74 -15.25 5.21 11.09
N ILE A 75 -14.15 4.44 11.10
CA ILE A 75 -14.15 2.97 11.13
C ILE A 75 -13.30 2.49 12.29
N GLN A 76 -13.83 1.56 13.05
CA GLN A 76 -13.14 0.87 14.13
C GLN A 76 -12.87 -0.59 13.72
N VAL A 77 -11.65 -1.05 13.99
CA VAL A 77 -11.21 -2.45 13.81
C VAL A 77 -10.85 -2.99 15.19
N GLY A 78 -11.73 -3.79 15.75
CA GLY A 78 -11.62 -4.35 17.10
C GLY A 78 -10.46 -5.33 17.23
N ASN A 79 -9.99 -5.52 18.46
CA ASN A 79 -8.92 -6.46 18.78
C ASN A 79 -9.47 -7.61 19.64
N THR A 80 -9.49 -8.81 19.08
CA THR A 80 -9.98 -10.02 19.76
C THR A 80 -9.12 -10.44 20.96
N GLU A 81 -7.86 -9.99 21.01
CA GLU A 81 -6.99 -10.26 22.15
C GLU A 81 -7.12 -9.23 23.28
N TRP A 82 -7.89 -8.16 23.11
CA TRP A 82 -8.05 -7.09 24.10
C TRP A 82 -8.31 -7.60 25.52
N PRO A 83 -9.20 -8.56 25.80
CA PRO A 83 -9.45 -9.04 27.18
C PRO A 83 -8.20 -9.58 27.89
N LYS A 84 -7.17 -10.00 27.14
CA LYS A 84 -5.88 -10.45 27.69
C LYS A 84 -4.90 -9.31 27.94
N TRP A 85 -5.16 -8.14 27.36
CA TRP A 85 -4.27 -6.98 27.36
C TRP A 85 -4.85 -5.79 28.14
N GLU A 86 -6.12 -5.83 28.50
CA GLU A 86 -6.86 -4.73 29.10
C GLU A 86 -6.12 -4.05 30.27
N ARG A 87 -5.55 -4.84 31.19
CA ARG A 87 -4.78 -4.30 32.32
C ARG A 87 -3.44 -3.70 31.90
N PHE A 88 -2.79 -4.28 30.90
CA PHE A 88 -1.44 -3.89 30.47
C PHE A 88 -1.44 -2.68 29.52
N MET A 89 -2.55 -2.45 28.87
CA MET A 89 -2.76 -1.38 27.89
C MET A 89 -3.93 -0.46 28.29
N ALA A 90 -4.31 -0.47 29.57
CA ALA A 90 -5.34 0.40 30.10
C ALA A 90 -4.96 1.87 29.89
N ALA A 91 -5.95 2.71 29.53
CA ALA A 91 -5.76 4.16 29.44
C ALA A 91 -5.69 4.80 30.84
N ASP A 92 -6.39 4.21 31.80
CA ASP A 92 -6.42 4.65 33.18
C ASP A 92 -5.30 3.99 34.01
N PRO A 93 -4.84 4.63 35.11
CA PRO A 93 -3.84 4.05 36.00
C PRO A 93 -4.30 2.70 36.58
N VAL A 94 -3.44 1.70 36.50
CA VAL A 94 -3.62 0.39 37.14
C VAL A 94 -2.70 0.30 38.35
N PRO A 95 -3.17 -0.15 39.54
CA PRO A 95 -2.33 -0.31 40.72
C PRO A 95 -1.13 -1.20 40.44
N ALA A 96 0.06 -0.82 40.91
CA ALA A 96 1.31 -1.53 40.63
C ALA A 96 1.26 -2.99 41.13
N GLU A 97 0.61 -3.22 42.27
CA GLU A 97 0.42 -4.56 42.85
C GLU A 97 -0.38 -5.51 41.94
N GLU A 98 -1.26 -5.00 41.05
CA GLU A 98 -2.00 -5.81 40.11
C GLU A 98 -1.16 -6.21 38.88
N LEU A 99 -0.05 -5.54 38.64
CA LEU A 99 0.85 -5.74 37.49
C LEU A 99 2.15 -6.45 37.87
N GLU A 100 2.48 -6.47 39.17
CA GLU A 100 3.73 -7.01 39.67
C GLU A 100 3.84 -8.52 39.37
N GLY A 101 5.04 -8.96 38.89
CA GLY A 101 5.32 -10.35 38.55
C GLY A 101 4.65 -10.89 37.29
N LEU A 102 3.82 -10.08 36.62
CA LEU A 102 3.16 -10.52 35.39
C LEU A 102 4.10 -10.37 34.18
N ALA A 103 4.33 -11.47 33.46
CA ALA A 103 5.27 -11.51 32.32
C ALA A 103 4.95 -10.47 31.22
N ARG A 104 3.65 -10.14 31.01
CA ARG A 104 3.26 -9.12 30.02
C ARG A 104 3.58 -7.69 30.46
N ASN A 105 3.80 -7.46 31.75
CA ASN A 105 4.20 -6.17 32.29
C ASN A 105 5.72 -5.97 32.31
N ALA A 106 6.50 -7.02 32.04
CA ALA A 106 7.95 -6.89 32.00
C ALA A 106 8.39 -5.85 30.95
N ALA A 107 9.25 -4.92 31.37
CA ALA A 107 9.80 -3.90 30.48
C ALA A 107 10.60 -4.55 29.34
N LEU A 108 10.45 -4.04 28.14
CA LEU A 108 11.16 -4.47 26.95
C LEU A 108 12.43 -3.63 26.78
N SER A 109 13.47 -3.95 27.56
CA SER A 109 14.73 -3.19 27.61
C SER A 109 15.76 -3.61 26.54
N ARG A 110 15.48 -4.65 25.75
CA ARG A 110 16.39 -5.17 24.70
C ARG A 110 15.86 -4.88 23.31
N PRO A 111 16.13 -3.67 22.76
CA PRO A 111 15.54 -3.19 21.50
C PRO A 111 15.93 -4.09 20.32
N ARG A 112 15.02 -4.29 19.38
CA ARG A 112 15.24 -5.06 18.15
C ARG A 112 15.97 -4.23 17.12
N PRO A 113 17.07 -4.70 16.54
CA PRO A 113 17.69 -4.06 15.38
C PRO A 113 16.70 -3.95 14.20
N GLY A 114 16.70 -2.80 13.53
CA GLY A 114 15.81 -2.57 12.39
C GLY A 114 14.35 -2.26 12.73
N HIS A 115 13.99 -2.16 14.01
CA HIS A 115 12.66 -1.72 14.47
C HIS A 115 12.71 -0.29 15.04
N ALA A 116 11.56 0.25 15.40
CA ALA A 116 11.44 1.59 16.01
C ALA A 116 11.96 1.67 17.45
N ASP A 117 12.26 0.52 18.06
CA ASP A 117 12.47 0.38 19.51
C ASP A 117 13.53 1.35 20.06
N LEU A 118 14.79 1.20 19.70
CA LEU A 118 15.87 2.01 20.27
C LEU A 118 15.73 3.50 19.96
N THR A 119 15.53 3.82 18.68
CA THR A 119 15.39 5.23 18.24
C THR A 119 14.18 5.90 18.88
N GLY A 120 13.08 5.17 19.02
CA GLY A 120 11.86 5.68 19.66
C GLY A 120 12.05 5.88 21.16
N MET A 121 12.67 4.91 21.88
CA MET A 121 12.99 5.06 23.29
C MET A 121 13.84 6.33 23.53
N GLN A 122 14.88 6.51 22.73
CA GLN A 122 15.74 7.72 22.81
C GLN A 122 14.99 9.01 22.50
N LYS A 123 14.11 8.99 21.47
CA LYS A 123 13.34 10.17 21.04
C LYS A 123 12.34 10.65 22.09
N TYR A 124 11.67 9.70 22.75
CA TYR A 124 10.58 10.02 23.69
C TYR A 124 10.98 9.89 25.16
N GLY A 125 12.21 9.45 25.45
CA GLY A 125 12.69 9.27 26.81
C GLY A 125 12.04 8.08 27.53
N PHE A 126 11.72 7.00 26.78
CA PHE A 126 11.17 5.78 27.36
C PHE A 126 12.28 4.79 27.75
N ASP A 127 12.11 4.09 28.85
CA ASP A 127 12.93 2.98 29.32
C ASP A 127 12.37 1.60 28.90
N ASP A 128 11.17 1.58 28.32
CA ASP A 128 10.46 0.41 27.78
C ASP A 128 10.12 0.64 26.31
N ALA A 129 10.45 -0.34 25.45
CA ALA A 129 10.14 -0.29 24.03
C ALA A 129 8.65 -0.55 23.74
N ARG A 130 7.81 -0.91 24.73
CA ARG A 130 6.40 -1.28 24.51
C ARG A 130 5.60 -0.17 23.82
N PRO A 131 5.62 1.11 24.26
CA PRO A 131 4.86 2.16 23.59
C PRO A 131 5.19 2.31 22.10
N LEU A 132 6.47 2.10 21.74
CA LEU A 132 6.94 2.17 20.36
C LEU A 132 6.46 0.95 19.56
N LEU A 133 6.62 -0.24 20.12
CA LEU A 133 6.22 -1.51 19.51
C LEU A 133 4.72 -1.52 19.19
N GLU A 134 3.90 -1.07 20.11
CA GLU A 134 2.45 -1.05 19.98
C GLU A 134 2.00 -0.17 18.81
N ARG A 135 2.54 1.03 18.67
CA ARG A 135 2.14 1.94 17.60
C ARG A 135 2.86 1.70 16.27
N ALA A 136 4.13 1.28 16.29
CA ALA A 136 4.90 0.98 15.08
C ALA A 136 4.56 -0.37 14.45
N SER A 137 3.70 -1.15 15.07
CA SER A 137 3.26 -2.45 14.58
C SER A 137 2.58 -2.36 13.22
N ALA A 138 2.85 -3.35 12.35
CA ALA A 138 2.14 -3.50 11.08
C ALA A 138 0.61 -3.74 11.23
N ARG A 139 0.12 -4.03 12.45
CA ARG A 139 -1.30 -4.09 12.77
C ARG A 139 -2.03 -2.78 12.42
N GLU A 140 -1.37 -1.62 12.58
CA GLU A 140 -1.91 -0.31 12.23
C GLU A 140 -2.41 -0.24 10.78
N THR A 141 -1.78 -1.00 9.86
CA THR A 141 -2.19 -1.05 8.47
C THR A 141 -3.60 -1.60 8.25
N ALA A 142 -4.20 -2.29 9.23
CA ALA A 142 -5.60 -2.70 9.14
C ALA A 142 -6.53 -1.48 9.08
N ALA A 143 -6.25 -0.42 9.85
CA ALA A 143 -7.01 0.83 9.75
C ALA A 143 -6.81 1.51 8.38
N ARG A 144 -5.57 1.48 7.81
CA ARG A 144 -5.33 2.02 6.45
C ARG A 144 -6.11 1.25 5.39
N VAL A 145 -6.15 -0.08 5.47
CA VAL A 145 -6.93 -0.92 4.54
C VAL A 145 -8.42 -0.62 4.67
N ALA A 146 -8.93 -0.46 5.90
CA ALA A 146 -10.32 -0.10 6.13
C ALA A 146 -10.69 1.25 5.47
N LEU A 147 -9.85 2.28 5.63
CA LEU A 147 -10.06 3.58 4.99
C LEU A 147 -9.86 3.52 3.48
N GLY A 148 -8.85 2.78 3.01
CA GLY A 148 -8.57 2.57 1.60
C GLY A 148 -9.71 1.85 0.87
N THR A 149 -10.50 1.03 1.57
CA THR A 149 -11.71 0.39 1.01
C THR A 149 -12.75 1.44 0.59
N VAL A 150 -12.96 2.49 1.38
CA VAL A 150 -13.88 3.58 1.01
C VAL A 150 -13.37 4.33 -0.23
N ALA A 151 -12.07 4.60 -0.29
CA ALA A 151 -11.44 5.25 -1.45
C ALA A 151 -11.51 4.37 -2.72
N ARG A 152 -11.26 3.05 -2.60
CA ARG A 152 -11.41 2.09 -3.71
C ARG A 152 -12.86 2.04 -4.21
N ALA A 153 -13.83 2.02 -3.31
CA ALA A 153 -15.25 2.03 -3.65
C ALA A 153 -15.63 3.31 -4.42
N PHE A 154 -15.09 4.47 -4.02
CA PHE A 154 -15.25 5.72 -4.77
C PHE A 154 -14.66 5.62 -6.19
N LEU A 155 -13.40 5.21 -6.29
CA LEU A 155 -12.69 5.08 -7.56
C LEU A 155 -13.37 4.10 -8.52
N ALA A 156 -13.92 2.99 -7.99
CA ALA A 156 -14.69 2.02 -8.78
C ALA A 156 -15.93 2.64 -9.43
N GLN A 157 -16.59 3.62 -8.79
CA GLN A 157 -17.72 4.36 -9.37
C GLN A 157 -17.30 5.21 -10.59
N LEU A 158 -16.01 5.45 -10.75
CA LEU A 158 -15.42 6.22 -11.86
C LEU A 158 -14.69 5.32 -12.86
N GLY A 159 -14.80 4.00 -12.72
CA GLY A 159 -14.16 3.02 -13.61
C GLY A 159 -12.68 2.74 -13.30
N VAL A 160 -12.15 3.26 -12.19
CA VAL A 160 -10.77 2.98 -11.76
C VAL A 160 -10.75 1.72 -10.90
N ARG A 161 -9.92 0.75 -11.29
CA ARG A 161 -9.77 -0.55 -10.61
C ARG A 161 -8.32 -0.78 -10.25
N ILE A 162 -8.07 -1.25 -9.03
CA ILE A 162 -6.72 -1.43 -8.46
C ILE A 162 -6.52 -2.89 -8.11
N VAL A 163 -5.39 -3.44 -8.53
CA VAL A 163 -4.95 -4.81 -8.22
C VAL A 163 -3.47 -4.78 -7.84
N SER A 164 -3.03 -5.70 -6.99
CA SER A 164 -1.61 -5.88 -6.66
C SER A 164 -1.20 -7.32 -6.78
N HIS A 165 0.10 -7.54 -7.06
CA HIS A 165 0.72 -8.84 -7.05
C HIS A 165 2.13 -8.77 -6.45
N THR A 166 2.70 -9.92 -6.11
CA THR A 166 4.07 -10.04 -5.67
C THR A 166 4.98 -10.28 -6.87
N THR A 167 5.98 -9.43 -7.04
CA THR A 167 6.95 -9.53 -8.14
C THR A 167 8.28 -10.14 -7.72
N ALA A 168 8.62 -10.06 -6.41
CA ALA A 168 9.80 -10.71 -5.87
C ALA A 168 9.59 -11.12 -4.41
N PHE A 169 10.22 -12.22 -4.00
CA PHE A 169 10.19 -12.75 -2.64
C PHE A 169 11.55 -13.43 -2.36
N GLY A 170 12.33 -12.86 -1.44
CA GLY A 170 13.72 -13.28 -1.31
C GLY A 170 14.49 -13.07 -2.62
N GLU A 171 15.13 -14.12 -3.12
CA GLU A 171 15.84 -14.12 -4.39
C GLU A 171 14.96 -14.53 -5.60
N ALA A 172 13.78 -15.11 -5.34
CA ALA A 172 12.83 -15.48 -6.39
C ALA A 172 12.09 -14.24 -6.91
N ALA A 173 12.12 -14.02 -8.22
CA ALA A 173 11.49 -12.87 -8.86
C ALA A 173 10.87 -13.23 -10.20
N LEU A 174 9.82 -12.50 -10.58
CA LEU A 174 9.26 -12.56 -11.93
C LEU A 174 10.31 -12.11 -12.96
N PRO A 175 10.35 -12.73 -14.13
CA PRO A 175 11.26 -12.32 -15.20
C PRO A 175 10.92 -10.91 -15.69
N GLU A 176 11.91 -10.20 -16.24
CA GLU A 176 11.69 -8.92 -16.90
C GLU A 176 10.68 -9.10 -18.06
N GLY A 177 9.73 -8.17 -18.15
CA GLY A 177 8.68 -8.22 -19.16
C GLY A 177 7.55 -9.22 -18.87
N HIS A 178 7.39 -9.66 -17.62
CA HIS A 178 6.24 -10.47 -17.21
C HIS A 178 4.91 -9.77 -17.52
N SER A 179 3.86 -10.57 -17.71
CA SER A 179 2.51 -10.06 -17.93
C SER A 179 1.94 -9.44 -16.66
N PHE A 180 1.27 -8.30 -16.80
CA PHE A 180 0.60 -7.64 -15.68
C PHE A 180 -0.76 -8.32 -15.38
N PRO A 181 -1.09 -8.54 -14.11
CA PRO A 181 -2.41 -9.02 -13.74
C PRO A 181 -3.49 -7.98 -14.06
N LEU A 182 -4.60 -8.46 -14.58
CA LEU A 182 -5.79 -7.63 -14.78
C LEU A 182 -6.63 -7.57 -13.49
N PRO A 183 -7.52 -6.59 -13.32
CA PRO A 183 -8.42 -6.53 -12.18
C PRO A 183 -9.29 -7.79 -12.00
N GLU A 184 -9.57 -8.51 -13.08
CA GLU A 184 -10.33 -9.78 -13.11
C GLU A 184 -9.53 -10.95 -12.51
N ASP A 185 -8.20 -10.84 -12.43
CA ASP A 185 -7.34 -11.86 -11.85
C ASP A 185 -7.30 -11.80 -10.30
N GLN A 186 -8.00 -10.86 -9.67
CA GLN A 186 -7.94 -10.67 -8.22
C GLN A 186 -8.20 -11.97 -7.44
N ASP A 187 -9.24 -12.73 -7.81
CA ASP A 187 -9.58 -13.97 -7.10
C ASP A 187 -8.48 -15.04 -7.28
N ARG A 188 -7.85 -15.10 -8.46
CA ARG A 188 -6.72 -16.01 -8.72
C ARG A 188 -5.49 -15.62 -7.91
N LEU A 189 -5.20 -14.32 -7.82
CA LEU A 189 -4.12 -13.79 -6.99
C LEU A 189 -4.39 -14.06 -5.49
N ASP A 190 -5.60 -13.85 -5.03
CA ASP A 190 -5.97 -14.09 -3.63
C ASP A 190 -5.95 -15.59 -3.27
N ALA A 191 -6.14 -16.48 -4.25
CA ALA A 191 -6.02 -17.93 -4.08
C ALA A 191 -4.58 -18.44 -4.12
N ASP A 192 -3.65 -17.69 -4.73
CA ASP A 192 -2.23 -18.05 -4.77
C ASP A 192 -1.54 -17.74 -3.42
N PRO A 193 -0.69 -18.65 -2.91
CA PRO A 193 -0.08 -18.49 -1.59
C PRO A 193 0.80 -17.26 -1.45
N VAL A 194 1.41 -16.78 -2.52
CA VAL A 194 2.30 -15.60 -2.53
C VAL A 194 1.76 -14.46 -3.39
N ARG A 195 0.53 -14.60 -3.95
CA ARG A 195 -0.11 -13.62 -4.83
C ARG A 195 0.70 -13.38 -6.12
N CYS A 196 1.17 -14.43 -6.76
CA CYS A 196 1.89 -14.42 -8.04
C CYS A 196 1.12 -15.27 -9.06
N LEU A 197 0.83 -14.74 -10.27
CA LEU A 197 0.08 -15.46 -11.29
C LEU A 197 0.93 -16.46 -12.08
N ASP A 198 2.25 -16.32 -12.07
CA ASP A 198 3.17 -17.26 -12.70
C ASP A 198 3.42 -18.44 -11.76
N PRO A 199 2.97 -19.68 -12.12
CA PRO A 199 3.03 -20.80 -11.19
C PRO A 199 4.45 -21.25 -10.85
N GLU A 200 5.41 -21.11 -11.78
CA GLU A 200 6.80 -21.49 -11.55
C GLU A 200 7.46 -20.52 -10.56
N THR A 201 7.29 -19.23 -10.78
CA THR A 201 7.78 -18.19 -9.87
C THR A 201 7.08 -18.27 -8.50
N SER A 202 5.76 -18.52 -8.46
CA SER A 202 5.04 -18.73 -7.21
C SER A 202 5.62 -19.89 -6.40
N ALA A 203 5.89 -21.03 -7.04
CA ALA A 203 6.53 -22.19 -6.38
C ALA A 203 7.93 -21.85 -5.87
N ALA A 204 8.74 -21.10 -6.63
CA ALA A 204 10.06 -20.66 -6.22
C ALA A 204 9.99 -19.71 -5.00
N MET A 205 9.06 -18.77 -4.99
CA MET A 205 8.81 -17.87 -3.87
C MET A 205 8.38 -18.62 -2.59
N VAL A 206 7.55 -19.64 -2.72
CA VAL A 206 7.16 -20.52 -1.58
C VAL A 206 8.39 -21.25 -1.03
N ALA A 207 9.26 -21.78 -1.91
CA ALA A 207 10.48 -22.45 -1.49
C ALA A 207 11.44 -21.52 -0.71
N GLU A 208 11.58 -20.25 -1.15
CA GLU A 208 12.35 -19.24 -0.43
C GLU A 208 11.81 -19.02 1.01
N VAL A 209 10.49 -18.96 1.17
CA VAL A 209 9.86 -18.81 2.50
C VAL A 209 10.13 -20.03 3.39
N ASP A 210 10.03 -21.25 2.83
CA ASP A 210 10.30 -22.47 3.56
C ASP A 210 11.75 -22.57 4.02
N ASP A 211 12.69 -22.18 3.17
CA ASP A 211 14.11 -22.21 3.48
C ASP A 211 14.47 -21.14 4.53
N ALA A 212 13.91 -19.94 4.43
CA ALA A 212 14.06 -18.93 5.46
C ALA A 212 13.49 -19.40 6.81
N HIS A 213 12.32 -20.04 6.80
CA HIS A 213 11.72 -20.59 8.02
C HIS A 213 12.62 -21.64 8.69
N LYS A 214 13.18 -22.59 7.89
CA LYS A 214 14.13 -23.60 8.39
C LYS A 214 15.41 -22.99 8.95
N ALA A 215 15.88 -21.90 8.34
CA ALA A 215 17.10 -21.19 8.77
C ALA A 215 16.86 -20.27 10.00
N GLY A 216 15.62 -20.09 10.44
CA GLY A 216 15.26 -19.13 11.49
C GLY A 216 15.39 -17.67 11.06
N GLU A 217 15.16 -17.40 9.79
CA GLU A 217 15.27 -16.08 9.16
C GLU A 217 13.89 -15.51 8.80
N THR A 218 13.88 -14.23 8.38
CA THR A 218 12.72 -13.55 7.82
C THR A 218 13.05 -13.05 6.43
N LEU A 219 12.03 -12.93 5.56
CA LEU A 219 12.17 -12.50 4.18
C LEU A 219 11.46 -11.19 3.87
N GLY A 220 12.08 -10.43 2.98
CA GLY A 220 11.47 -9.32 2.28
C GLY A 220 11.08 -9.68 0.85
N GLY A 221 10.59 -8.69 0.12
CA GLY A 221 10.21 -8.86 -1.28
C GLY A 221 9.67 -7.57 -1.88
N VAL A 222 9.12 -7.68 -3.07
CA VAL A 222 8.57 -6.54 -3.81
C VAL A 222 7.13 -6.84 -4.20
N VAL A 223 6.27 -5.87 -3.97
CA VAL A 223 4.89 -5.86 -4.47
C VAL A 223 4.72 -4.78 -5.51
N GLU A 224 3.93 -5.05 -6.52
CA GLU A 224 3.55 -4.09 -7.55
C GLU A 224 2.05 -3.86 -7.49
N VAL A 225 1.64 -2.60 -7.62
CA VAL A 225 0.24 -2.16 -7.66
C VAL A 225 -0.03 -1.56 -9.03
N LEU A 226 -1.08 -2.04 -9.66
CA LEU A 226 -1.57 -1.54 -10.95
C LEU A 226 -2.94 -0.89 -10.75
N ALA A 227 -3.13 0.30 -11.34
CA ALA A 227 -4.41 0.96 -11.39
C ALA A 227 -4.85 1.16 -12.85
N TYR A 228 -5.96 0.57 -13.20
CA TYR A 228 -6.58 0.60 -14.52
C TYR A 228 -7.68 1.66 -14.56
N GLY A 229 -7.90 2.25 -15.73
CA GLY A 229 -8.94 3.24 -15.94
C GLY A 229 -8.66 4.60 -15.27
N VAL A 230 -7.42 4.86 -14.88
CA VAL A 230 -7.00 6.15 -14.33
C VAL A 230 -7.15 7.23 -15.40
N PRO A 231 -7.93 8.30 -15.17
CA PRO A 231 -8.09 9.36 -16.17
C PRO A 231 -6.79 10.13 -16.40
N ILE A 232 -6.60 10.62 -17.62
CA ILE A 232 -5.45 11.47 -17.96
C ILE A 232 -5.44 12.77 -17.13
N GLY A 233 -4.23 13.19 -16.72
CA GLY A 233 -3.99 14.52 -16.13
C GLY A 233 -4.30 14.61 -14.63
N LEU A 234 -4.31 13.51 -13.88
CA LEU A 234 -4.23 13.56 -12.42
C LEU A 234 -2.82 13.95 -11.99
N GLY A 235 -2.71 14.75 -10.93
CA GLY A 235 -1.44 15.33 -10.51
C GLY A 235 -1.06 16.56 -11.31
N SER A 236 0.20 17.02 -11.20
CA SER A 236 0.64 18.26 -11.85
C SER A 236 2.16 18.27 -12.05
N HIS A 237 2.60 18.93 -13.11
CA HIS A 237 4.02 19.20 -13.39
C HIS A 237 4.52 20.51 -12.76
N VAL A 238 3.60 21.38 -12.29
CA VAL A 238 3.93 22.76 -11.91
C VAL A 238 4.72 22.90 -10.61
N HIS A 239 4.58 21.94 -9.68
CA HIS A 239 5.33 21.92 -8.43
C HIS A 239 5.54 20.49 -7.90
N TRP A 240 6.66 20.27 -7.20
CA TRP A 240 7.10 18.92 -6.79
C TRP A 240 6.09 18.18 -5.89
N ASP A 241 5.41 18.86 -4.96
CA ASP A 241 4.44 18.31 -4.01
C ASP A 241 3.07 17.99 -4.64
N ARG A 242 2.82 18.52 -5.86
CA ARG A 242 1.60 18.23 -6.64
C ARG A 242 1.80 17.11 -7.64
N ARG A 243 3.02 16.62 -7.80
CA ARG A 243 3.32 15.49 -8.68
C ARG A 243 2.69 14.21 -8.16
N LEU A 244 2.01 13.46 -9.03
CA LEU A 244 1.34 12.22 -8.67
C LEU A 244 2.34 11.13 -8.24
N ASP A 245 3.47 11.01 -8.95
CA ASP A 245 4.57 10.10 -8.61
C ASP A 245 5.14 10.38 -7.21
N ALA A 246 5.37 11.65 -6.85
CA ALA A 246 5.86 12.03 -5.54
C ALA A 246 4.87 11.68 -4.42
N ARG A 247 3.56 11.92 -4.65
CA ARG A 247 2.49 11.59 -3.68
C ARG A 247 2.35 10.08 -3.48
N LEU A 248 2.38 9.31 -4.57
CA LEU A 248 2.34 7.84 -4.51
C LEU A 248 3.58 7.28 -3.80
N ALA A 249 4.77 7.77 -4.16
CA ALA A 249 6.02 7.34 -3.53
C ALA A 249 6.01 7.64 -2.02
N GLY A 250 5.58 8.83 -1.59
CA GLY A 250 5.46 9.20 -0.18
C GLY A 250 4.46 8.32 0.58
N ALA A 251 3.31 8.03 -0.02
CA ALA A 251 2.28 7.19 0.59
C ALA A 251 2.76 5.73 0.76
N LEU A 252 3.40 5.16 -0.25
CA LEU A 252 3.95 3.80 -0.20
C LEU A 252 5.15 3.70 0.74
N MET A 253 6.07 4.68 0.71
CA MET A 253 7.22 4.73 1.62
C MET A 253 6.78 4.85 3.09
N GLY A 254 5.61 5.42 3.36
CA GLY A 254 4.99 5.52 4.69
C GLY A 254 4.39 4.20 5.22
N ILE A 255 4.42 3.10 4.46
CA ILE A 255 4.01 1.77 4.93
C ILE A 255 5.17 1.16 5.73
N GLN A 256 4.84 0.50 6.85
CA GLN A 256 5.84 -0.17 7.69
C GLN A 256 6.70 -1.14 6.87
N ALA A 257 7.99 -1.14 7.15
CA ALA A 257 9.02 -1.96 6.51
C ALA A 257 9.31 -1.66 5.03
N ILE A 258 8.62 -0.75 4.37
CA ILE A 258 8.99 -0.34 3.00
C ILE A 258 10.29 0.47 3.04
N LYS A 259 11.22 0.14 2.12
CA LYS A 259 12.55 0.74 2.00
C LYS A 259 12.88 1.24 0.61
N GLY A 260 12.03 0.95 -0.37
CA GLY A 260 12.16 1.43 -1.75
C GLY A 260 10.80 1.53 -2.41
N VAL A 261 10.65 2.51 -3.30
CA VAL A 261 9.46 2.70 -4.14
C VAL A 261 9.94 3.04 -5.53
N GLN A 262 9.29 2.48 -6.54
CA GLN A 262 9.55 2.85 -7.94
C GLN A 262 8.23 3.04 -8.70
N VAL A 263 8.29 3.86 -9.74
CA VAL A 263 7.20 4.11 -10.68
C VAL A 263 7.60 3.52 -12.03
N GLY A 264 6.75 2.73 -12.64
CA GLY A 264 7.06 2.02 -13.87
C GLY A 264 8.29 1.12 -13.69
N ASP A 265 9.22 1.16 -14.66
CA ASP A 265 10.45 0.38 -14.63
C ASP A 265 11.51 0.93 -13.65
N GLY A 266 11.25 2.07 -13.00
CA GLY A 266 12.05 2.62 -11.91
C GLY A 266 13.55 2.61 -12.18
N PHE A 267 14.33 1.88 -11.37
CA PHE A 267 15.78 1.81 -11.49
C PHE A 267 16.28 1.17 -12.81
N ALA A 268 15.51 0.25 -13.41
CA ALA A 268 15.87 -0.35 -14.69
C ALA A 268 15.88 0.71 -15.81
N THR A 269 15.03 1.73 -15.75
CA THR A 269 15.03 2.84 -16.71
C THR A 269 16.36 3.58 -16.72
N ALA A 270 17.02 3.76 -15.58
CA ALA A 270 18.29 4.47 -15.47
C ALA A 270 19.45 3.74 -16.20
N ALA A 271 19.35 2.44 -16.42
CA ALA A 271 20.33 1.65 -17.14
C ALA A 271 20.12 1.67 -18.67
N ARG A 272 18.99 2.21 -19.17
CA ARG A 272 18.64 2.24 -20.59
C ARG A 272 19.11 3.52 -21.26
N ARG A 273 19.39 3.44 -22.56
CA ARG A 273 19.56 4.64 -23.40
C ARG A 273 18.21 5.29 -23.65
N GLY A 274 18.16 6.62 -23.81
CA GLY A 274 16.93 7.41 -23.89
C GLY A 274 15.90 6.87 -24.88
N SER A 275 16.30 6.49 -26.11
CA SER A 275 15.39 5.91 -27.11
C SER A 275 14.79 4.55 -26.71
N ALA A 276 15.42 3.83 -25.78
CA ALA A 276 14.91 2.58 -25.23
C ALA A 276 14.25 2.73 -23.86
N ALA A 277 14.34 3.92 -23.25
CA ALA A 277 13.81 4.22 -21.91
C ALA A 277 12.40 4.81 -21.95
N HIS A 278 12.09 5.62 -22.98
CA HIS A 278 10.82 6.34 -23.07
C HIS A 278 9.80 5.59 -23.92
N ASP A 279 8.54 5.77 -23.57
CA ASP A 279 7.40 5.17 -24.27
C ASP A 279 7.08 5.99 -25.52
N GLY A 280 7.21 5.39 -26.71
CA GLY A 280 6.84 6.03 -27.96
C GLY A 280 5.36 6.39 -27.99
N ILE A 281 4.99 7.46 -28.69
CA ILE A 281 3.59 7.88 -28.83
C ILE A 281 3.13 7.59 -30.26
N VAL A 282 2.02 6.87 -30.41
CA VAL A 282 1.41 6.52 -31.68
C VAL A 282 -0.06 6.87 -31.69
N ARG A 283 -0.67 6.92 -32.89
CA ARG A 283 -2.10 7.04 -33.05
C ARG A 283 -2.77 5.71 -32.71
N GLY A 284 -3.68 5.71 -31.76
CA GLY A 284 -4.52 4.57 -31.43
C GLY A 284 -5.65 4.36 -32.48
N GLU A 285 -6.30 3.21 -32.44
CA GLU A 285 -7.42 2.85 -33.33
C GLU A 285 -8.61 3.81 -33.18
N ASP A 286 -8.78 4.38 -31.99
CA ASP A 286 -9.81 5.38 -31.67
C ASP A 286 -9.40 6.82 -32.07
N GLY A 287 -8.29 6.97 -32.78
CA GLY A 287 -7.73 8.26 -33.19
C GLY A 287 -7.07 9.05 -32.07
N ARG A 288 -6.92 8.52 -30.86
CA ARG A 288 -6.27 9.17 -29.73
C ARG A 288 -4.80 8.75 -29.62
N PRO A 289 -3.93 9.59 -29.02
CA PRO A 289 -2.56 9.19 -28.71
C PRO A 289 -2.52 8.03 -27.74
N ARG A 290 -1.68 7.01 -28.03
CA ARG A 290 -1.37 5.88 -27.15
C ARG A 290 0.14 5.70 -27.00
N ARG A 291 0.57 5.15 -25.87
CA ARG A 291 1.97 4.75 -25.67
C ARG A 291 2.21 3.35 -26.22
N THR A 292 3.41 3.16 -26.76
CA THR A 292 3.81 1.85 -27.34
C THR A 292 4.30 0.85 -26.28
N SER A 293 4.55 1.34 -25.06
CA SER A 293 4.99 0.56 -23.89
C SER A 293 4.55 1.28 -22.62
N ASP A 294 4.78 0.67 -21.44
CA ASP A 294 4.39 1.24 -20.14
C ASP A 294 5.59 1.33 -19.17
N ARG A 295 6.74 1.79 -19.69
CA ARG A 295 7.97 1.93 -18.90
C ARG A 295 7.88 3.05 -17.89
N ALA A 296 7.17 4.13 -18.24
CA ALA A 296 6.89 5.25 -17.35
C ALA A 296 5.88 4.92 -16.24
N GLY A 297 5.21 3.73 -16.32
CA GLY A 297 4.21 3.32 -15.35
C GLY A 297 2.99 4.23 -15.30
N GLY A 298 2.53 4.70 -16.46
CA GLY A 298 1.34 5.53 -16.57
C GLY A 298 1.46 6.96 -16.04
N ILE A 299 2.67 7.41 -15.71
CA ILE A 299 2.94 8.77 -15.17
C ILE A 299 4.09 9.42 -15.93
N GLU A 300 3.84 10.58 -16.51
CA GLU A 300 4.85 11.42 -17.14
C GLU A 300 4.83 12.81 -16.52
N ALA A 301 6.00 13.34 -16.18
CA ALA A 301 6.17 14.65 -15.55
C ALA A 301 5.24 14.89 -14.33
N GLY A 302 4.91 13.84 -13.57
CA GLY A 302 4.04 13.93 -12.39
C GLY A 302 2.54 13.95 -12.70
N MET A 303 2.14 13.62 -13.93
CA MET A 303 0.74 13.54 -14.35
C MET A 303 0.42 12.16 -14.90
N SER A 304 -0.79 11.65 -14.61
CA SER A 304 -1.28 10.42 -15.23
C SER A 304 -1.49 10.58 -16.73
N THR A 305 -1.12 9.54 -17.50
CA THR A 305 -1.16 9.55 -18.97
C THR A 305 -2.46 8.98 -19.55
N GLY A 306 -3.27 8.31 -18.72
CA GLY A 306 -4.42 7.52 -19.16
C GLY A 306 -4.08 6.03 -19.42
N GLU A 307 -2.80 5.67 -19.45
CA GLU A 307 -2.34 4.28 -19.49
C GLU A 307 -2.39 3.65 -18.08
N VAL A 308 -2.03 2.37 -17.97
CA VAL A 308 -2.00 1.66 -16.68
C VAL A 308 -1.01 2.35 -15.73
N LEU A 309 -1.50 2.76 -14.56
CA LEU A 309 -0.61 3.30 -13.53
C LEU A 309 0.05 2.14 -12.79
N ARG A 310 1.38 2.13 -12.72
CA ARG A 310 2.18 1.05 -12.14
C ARG A 310 3.20 1.57 -11.14
N VAL A 311 3.11 1.12 -9.89
CA VAL A 311 4.03 1.48 -8.81
C VAL A 311 4.42 0.25 -8.00
N SER A 312 5.68 0.15 -7.59
CA SER A 312 6.18 -0.98 -6.79
C SER A 312 6.75 -0.52 -5.46
N ALA A 313 6.68 -1.38 -4.46
CA ALA A 313 7.19 -1.14 -3.12
C ALA A 313 8.05 -2.33 -2.65
N ALA A 314 9.29 -2.04 -2.25
CA ALA A 314 10.23 -3.02 -1.72
C ALA A 314 10.14 -3.05 -0.19
N MET A 315 9.74 -4.19 0.35
CA MET A 315 9.63 -4.46 1.78
C MET A 315 10.88 -5.17 2.27
N LYS A 316 11.54 -4.63 3.30
CA LYS A 316 12.63 -5.33 3.98
C LYS A 316 12.12 -6.53 4.77
N PRO A 317 12.99 -7.51 5.13
CA PRO A 317 12.66 -8.56 6.08
C PRO A 317 12.12 -8.01 7.40
N ILE A 318 11.23 -8.78 8.04
CA ILE A 318 10.64 -8.40 9.33
C ILE A 318 11.75 -8.35 10.40
N ALA A 319 11.76 -7.26 11.19
CA ALA A 319 12.83 -7.00 12.17
C ALA A 319 12.84 -7.98 13.38
N THR A 320 11.73 -8.70 13.60
CA THR A 320 11.68 -9.74 14.64
C THR A 320 12.15 -11.07 14.03
N VAL A 321 13.47 -11.27 14.04
CA VAL A 321 14.11 -12.45 13.45
C VAL A 321 14.20 -13.55 14.51
N PRO A 322 13.77 -14.80 14.23
CA PRO A 322 13.90 -15.92 15.17
C PRO A 322 15.36 -16.18 15.58
N ARG A 323 16.30 -16.06 14.64
CA ARG A 323 17.73 -16.03 14.90
C ARG A 323 18.10 -14.67 15.48
N ALA A 324 18.00 -14.52 16.81
CA ALA A 324 18.12 -13.25 17.50
C ALA A 324 19.43 -12.51 17.18
N LEU A 325 19.30 -11.23 16.80
CA LEU A 325 20.43 -10.35 16.51
C LEU A 325 21.05 -9.78 17.78
N PRO A 326 22.37 -9.41 17.78
CA PRO A 326 23.00 -8.70 18.88
C PRO A 326 22.30 -7.36 19.17
N THR A 327 22.19 -7.03 20.45
CA THR A 327 21.66 -5.75 20.92
C THR A 327 22.28 -5.41 22.29
N VAL A 328 21.83 -4.32 22.89
CA VAL A 328 22.16 -3.93 24.25
C VAL A 328 20.92 -3.90 25.12
N ASP A 329 21.04 -4.30 26.36
CA ASP A 329 20.00 -4.07 27.36
C ASP A 329 20.14 -2.62 27.87
N VAL A 330 19.18 -1.76 27.53
CA VAL A 330 19.26 -0.32 27.87
C VAL A 330 19.11 -0.04 29.37
N ALA A 331 18.58 -1.00 30.14
CA ALA A 331 18.46 -0.86 31.59
C ALA A 331 19.78 -1.16 32.32
N THR A 332 20.61 -2.04 31.76
CA THR A 332 21.86 -2.50 32.40
C THR A 332 23.11 -2.06 31.67
N GLY A 333 23.01 -1.67 30.38
CA GLY A 333 24.15 -1.40 29.51
C GLY A 333 24.86 -2.65 28.99
N ALA A 334 24.37 -3.86 29.30
CA ALA A 334 25.04 -5.11 28.93
C ALA A 334 24.76 -5.48 27.47
N GLU A 335 25.79 -5.99 26.77
CA GLU A 335 25.59 -6.64 25.46
C GLU A 335 24.77 -7.93 25.62
N THR A 336 23.81 -8.13 24.72
CA THR A 336 22.86 -9.24 24.78
C THR A 336 22.31 -9.55 23.41
N THR A 337 21.24 -10.36 23.34
CA THR A 337 20.45 -10.59 22.12
C THR A 337 19.08 -9.93 22.25
N ALA A 338 18.54 -9.48 21.10
CA ALA A 338 17.22 -8.87 21.03
C ALA A 338 16.15 -9.81 21.60
N HIS A 339 15.11 -9.24 22.22
CA HIS A 339 14.03 -10.05 22.76
C HIS A 339 13.28 -10.78 21.65
N HIS A 340 13.00 -12.07 21.89
CA HIS A 340 12.25 -12.89 20.96
C HIS A 340 10.75 -12.59 21.08
N GLN A 341 10.11 -12.35 19.95
CA GLN A 341 8.65 -12.30 19.83
C GLN A 341 8.21 -13.21 18.68
N ARG A 342 7.01 -13.75 18.77
CA ARG A 342 6.42 -14.46 17.63
C ARG A 342 6.29 -13.50 16.45
N SER A 343 6.79 -13.93 15.30
CA SER A 343 6.75 -13.17 14.06
C SER A 343 6.32 -14.05 12.90
N ASP A 344 5.82 -13.41 11.85
CA ASP A 344 5.70 -14.00 10.53
C ASP A 344 7.12 -14.22 9.96
N VAL A 345 7.30 -15.20 9.09
CA VAL A 345 8.52 -15.33 8.27
C VAL A 345 8.55 -14.18 7.26
N ALA A 346 7.39 -13.85 6.71
CA ALA A 346 7.25 -12.79 5.73
C ALA A 346 5.83 -12.22 5.70
N ALA A 347 5.69 -10.99 5.19
CA ALA A 347 4.42 -10.28 5.09
C ALA A 347 4.23 -9.58 3.73
N VAL A 348 4.99 -10.02 2.70
CA VAL A 348 5.01 -9.37 1.39
C VAL A 348 3.64 -9.37 0.71
N PRO A 349 2.87 -10.50 0.63
CA PRO A 349 1.53 -10.47 0.05
C PRO A 349 0.58 -9.50 0.74
N ALA A 350 0.64 -9.42 2.08
CA ALA A 350 -0.16 -8.47 2.86
C ALA A 350 0.22 -7.01 2.56
N ALA A 351 1.52 -6.73 2.33
CA ALA A 351 1.98 -5.39 1.96
C ALA A 351 1.37 -4.94 0.63
N GLY A 352 1.10 -5.85 -0.31
CA GLY A 352 0.39 -5.56 -1.56
C GLY A 352 -1.01 -4.99 -1.31
N ILE A 353 -1.78 -5.59 -0.40
CA ILE A 353 -3.13 -5.12 -0.06
C ILE A 353 -3.09 -3.76 0.64
N VAL A 354 -2.09 -3.54 1.51
CA VAL A 354 -1.87 -2.21 2.12
C VAL A 354 -1.50 -1.18 1.06
N ALA A 355 -0.64 -1.55 0.11
CA ALA A 355 -0.24 -0.68 -0.99
C ALA A 355 -1.43 -0.32 -1.90
N GLU A 356 -2.33 -1.28 -2.22
CA GLU A 356 -3.60 -0.99 -2.93
C GLU A 356 -4.41 0.10 -2.21
N ALA A 357 -4.53 0.00 -0.89
CA ALA A 357 -5.27 0.97 -0.07
C ALA A 357 -4.61 2.36 -0.10
N MET A 358 -3.28 2.43 -0.01
CA MET A 358 -2.55 3.70 -0.06
C MET A 358 -2.61 4.36 -1.43
N VAL A 359 -2.49 3.57 -2.51
CA VAL A 359 -2.67 4.05 -3.90
C VAL A 359 -4.09 4.57 -4.09
N ALA A 360 -5.10 3.87 -3.57
CA ALA A 360 -6.50 4.31 -3.66
C ALA A 360 -6.74 5.65 -2.96
N LEU A 361 -6.19 5.87 -1.77
CA LEU A 361 -6.31 7.14 -1.05
C LEU A 361 -5.67 8.30 -1.82
N VAL A 362 -4.49 8.09 -2.41
CA VAL A 362 -3.81 9.10 -3.23
C VAL A 362 -4.59 9.40 -4.51
N LEU A 363 -5.05 8.37 -5.21
CA LEU A 363 -5.82 8.55 -6.46
C LEU A 363 -7.17 9.21 -6.20
N ALA A 364 -7.87 8.86 -5.11
CA ALA A 364 -9.12 9.51 -4.73
C ALA A 364 -8.94 11.02 -4.49
N ASP A 365 -7.87 11.40 -3.79
CA ASP A 365 -7.53 12.81 -3.57
C ASP A 365 -7.19 13.52 -4.88
N ALA A 366 -6.38 12.91 -5.75
CA ALA A 366 -6.01 13.48 -7.05
C ALA A 366 -7.22 13.64 -8.00
N VAL A 367 -8.16 12.69 -7.98
CA VAL A 367 -9.42 12.76 -8.74
C VAL A 367 -10.28 13.93 -8.25
N LEU A 368 -10.43 14.07 -6.93
CA LEU A 368 -11.22 15.16 -6.35
C LEU A 368 -10.54 16.52 -6.49
N GLU A 369 -9.22 16.60 -6.48
CA GLU A 369 -8.48 17.82 -6.81
C GLU A 369 -8.80 18.28 -8.25
N LYS A 370 -8.86 17.35 -9.20
CA LYS A 370 -9.07 17.67 -10.61
C LYS A 370 -10.55 17.90 -10.98
N PHE A 371 -11.44 17.04 -10.48
CA PHE A 371 -12.84 17.03 -10.94
C PHE A 371 -13.83 17.57 -9.89
N GLY A 372 -13.44 17.62 -8.62
CA GLY A 372 -14.30 18.09 -7.54
C GLY A 372 -15.57 17.24 -7.36
N GLY A 373 -16.55 17.83 -6.71
CA GLY A 373 -17.90 17.29 -6.53
C GLY A 373 -18.17 16.83 -5.09
N ASP A 374 -19.37 17.22 -4.57
CA ASP A 374 -19.85 16.81 -3.25
C ASP A 374 -20.59 15.48 -3.29
N SER A 375 -20.85 14.96 -4.50
CA SER A 375 -21.45 13.66 -4.74
C SER A 375 -20.75 12.88 -5.85
N VAL A 376 -20.82 11.53 -5.78
CA VAL A 376 -20.29 10.64 -6.84
C VAL A 376 -20.84 11.02 -8.22
N GLY A 377 -22.15 11.36 -8.30
CA GLY A 377 -22.77 11.75 -9.56
C GLY A 377 -22.19 13.03 -10.15
N GLU A 378 -21.84 14.00 -9.31
CA GLU A 378 -21.22 15.25 -9.74
C GLU A 378 -19.79 15.01 -10.24
N THR A 379 -18.95 14.32 -9.47
CA THR A 379 -17.58 13.98 -9.89
C THR A 379 -17.58 13.21 -11.21
N ARG A 380 -18.50 12.25 -11.37
CA ARG A 380 -18.65 11.47 -12.61
C ARG A 380 -18.98 12.36 -13.82
N ARG A 381 -19.94 13.30 -13.68
CA ARG A 381 -20.27 14.26 -14.76
C ARG A 381 -19.07 15.12 -15.13
N ASN A 382 -18.37 15.65 -14.14
CA ASN A 382 -17.22 16.51 -14.37
C ASN A 382 -16.06 15.76 -15.06
N MET A 383 -15.79 14.52 -14.63
CA MET A 383 -14.81 13.66 -15.30
C MET A 383 -15.21 13.31 -16.74
N ALA A 384 -16.46 12.94 -16.96
CA ALA A 384 -16.96 12.61 -18.30
C ALA A 384 -16.90 13.82 -19.24
N ALA A 385 -17.27 15.01 -18.77
CA ALA A 385 -17.18 16.24 -19.55
C ALA A 385 -15.72 16.56 -19.94
N PHE A 386 -14.79 16.41 -19.01
CA PHE A 386 -13.35 16.58 -19.29
C PHE A 386 -12.87 15.56 -20.35
N GLN A 387 -13.19 14.27 -20.17
CA GLN A 387 -12.75 13.22 -21.09
C GLN A 387 -13.31 13.42 -22.52
N ALA A 388 -14.56 13.88 -22.63
CA ALA A 388 -15.17 14.22 -23.90
C ALA A 388 -14.51 15.42 -24.59
N ALA A 389 -13.94 16.34 -23.81
CA ALA A 389 -13.26 17.53 -24.33
C ALA A 389 -11.80 17.26 -24.74
N VAL A 390 -11.21 16.10 -24.38
CA VAL A 390 -9.87 15.73 -24.84
C VAL A 390 -9.91 15.45 -26.34
N PRO A 391 -9.18 16.23 -27.19
CA PRO A 391 -9.32 16.09 -28.64
C PRO A 391 -8.70 14.77 -29.15
N ALA A 392 -9.33 14.17 -30.13
CA ALA A 392 -8.67 13.18 -30.97
C ALA A 392 -7.63 13.84 -31.87
N LEU A 393 -6.66 13.06 -32.33
CA LEU A 393 -5.70 13.54 -33.32
C LEU A 393 -6.42 13.85 -34.66
N PRO A 394 -6.05 14.92 -35.39
CA PRO A 394 -6.58 15.15 -36.72
C PRO A 394 -6.23 13.99 -37.63
N GLU A 395 -7.09 13.75 -38.65
CA GLU A 395 -6.74 12.73 -39.66
C GLU A 395 -5.42 13.11 -40.37
N PRO A 396 -4.56 12.12 -40.66
CA PRO A 396 -3.32 12.38 -41.40
C PRO A 396 -3.66 13.01 -42.73
N SER A 397 -3.06 14.16 -43.06
CA SER A 397 -3.23 14.74 -44.41
C SER A 397 -2.48 13.87 -45.43
N ALA A 398 -3.01 13.74 -46.63
CA ALA A 398 -2.36 12.98 -47.71
C ALA A 398 -0.94 13.50 -48.06
N ASP A 399 -0.64 14.76 -47.69
CA ASP A 399 0.66 15.40 -47.93
C ASP A 399 1.69 15.13 -46.78
N ALA A 400 1.28 14.52 -45.66
CA ALA A 400 2.17 14.29 -44.52
C ALA A 400 3.24 13.20 -44.80
N ASP A 401 2.98 12.28 -45.71
CA ASP A 401 3.95 11.26 -46.14
C ASP A 401 5.09 11.81 -47.04
N ALA A 402 4.92 13.00 -47.60
CA ALA A 402 5.93 13.62 -48.49
C ALA A 402 7.03 14.39 -47.75
N SER A 403 6.87 14.66 -46.45
CA SER A 403 7.81 15.45 -45.65
C SER A 403 8.58 14.62 -44.62
N GLY A 404 8.94 13.38 -44.96
CA GLY A 404 9.84 12.51 -44.19
C GLY A 404 11.27 13.06 -44.06
N HIS A 405 11.41 14.35 -43.74
CA HIS A 405 12.66 14.93 -43.25
C HIS A 405 12.66 14.89 -41.72
N MET A 406 13.20 13.79 -41.20
CA MET A 406 13.88 13.90 -39.90
C MET A 406 15.06 14.82 -40.12
N GLY A 407 14.88 16.11 -39.79
CA GLY A 407 16.01 17.03 -39.72
C GLY A 407 17.07 16.47 -38.78
N ASP A 408 18.31 16.56 -39.18
CA ASP A 408 19.47 16.15 -38.38
C ASP A 408 19.36 16.84 -37.01
N PRO A 409 19.28 16.12 -35.88
CA PRO A 409 19.12 16.71 -34.56
C PRO A 409 20.35 17.42 -34.03
N LEU A 410 21.36 17.72 -34.88
CA LEU A 410 22.63 18.32 -34.49
C LEU A 410 22.98 19.61 -35.31
N GLN A 411 21.97 20.36 -35.77
CA GLN A 411 22.22 21.74 -36.21
C GLN A 411 21.68 22.75 -35.21
#